data_248b681627b6e7787d627794878ec0ed
#
_entry.id   248b681627b6e7787d627794878ec0ed
#
_cell.length_a   1.000
_cell.length_b   1.000
_cell.length_c   1.000
_cell.angle_alpha   90.00
_cell.angle_beta   90.00
_cell.angle_gamma   90.00
#
_symmetry.space_group_name_H-M   'P 1'
#
loop_
_entity.id
_entity.type
_entity.pdbx_description
1 polymer ?
#
loop_
_entity_poly.entity_id
_entity_poly.type
_entity_poly.pdbx_seq_one_letter_code
_entity_poly.pdbx_strand_id
1 'polypeptide(L)'
;MRHAFPTRRTVLTGLGLAATVGSPAMAADIALLNVSYDPTRELYVEYNALFAKHWQATKGKAVTVNQSHGGSGKQARSVIDGLEADVVTLALAYDVDELAAKAKLIPADWQKRLKHNSAPYTSTIVFLVRKGNPKGIKDWDDLAKPGIGVIT
;
A
#
# COMPACT_ATOMS: atom_id res chain seq x y z
N MET A 1 -52.03 1.32 -72.52
CA MET A 1 -51.54 0.08 -73.14
C MET A 1 -50.05 0.12 -73.37
N ARG A 2 -49.39 -0.88 -72.98
CA ARG A 2 -48.02 -1.33 -73.15
C ARG A 2 -47.19 -1.38 -71.84
N HIS A 3 -47.06 -2.62 -71.44
CA HIS A 3 -46.21 -3.07 -70.35
C HIS A 3 -44.71 -3.00 -70.77
N ALA A 4 -43.85 -2.57 -69.85
CA ALA A 4 -42.42 -2.78 -69.91
C ALA A 4 -41.92 -3.33 -68.60
N PHE A 5 -41.37 -4.55 -68.62
CA PHE A 5 -40.74 -5.20 -67.48
C PHE A 5 -39.28 -4.72 -67.33
N PRO A 6 -38.82 -4.47 -66.12
CA PRO A 6 -37.43 -4.16 -65.92
C PRO A 6 -36.55 -5.40 -65.71
N THR A 7 -35.39 -5.31 -66.29
CA THR A 7 -34.28 -6.23 -66.32
C THR A 7 -33.72 -6.58 -64.95
N ARG A 8 -33.40 -7.85 -64.72
CA ARG A 8 -32.69 -8.38 -63.56
C ARG A 8 -31.30 -7.75 -63.48
N ARG A 9 -31.01 -7.08 -62.37
CA ARG A 9 -29.66 -6.73 -61.96
C ARG A 9 -29.14 -7.77 -60.99
N THR A 10 -28.09 -8.46 -61.39
CA THR A 10 -27.31 -9.39 -60.58
C THR A 10 -26.56 -8.59 -59.49
N VAL A 11 -26.88 -8.83 -58.22
CA VAL A 11 -26.13 -8.26 -57.09
C VAL A 11 -25.01 -9.24 -56.77
N LEU A 12 -23.76 -8.87 -57.02
CA LEU A 12 -22.58 -9.55 -56.50
C LEU A 12 -22.48 -9.27 -55.01
N THR A 13 -22.66 -10.29 -54.17
CA THR A 13 -22.41 -10.25 -52.74
C THR A 13 -20.90 -10.40 -52.53
N GLY A 14 -20.23 -9.28 -52.30
CA GLY A 14 -18.88 -9.29 -51.82
C GLY A 14 -18.83 -9.65 -50.35
N LEU A 15 -18.28 -10.82 -50.01
CA LEU A 15 -18.00 -11.26 -48.62
C LEU A 15 -16.79 -10.47 -48.13
N GLY A 16 -17.01 -9.35 -47.47
CA GLY A 16 -15.96 -8.60 -46.76
C GLY A 16 -15.57 -9.31 -45.49
N LEU A 17 -14.38 -9.94 -45.49
CA LEU A 17 -13.75 -10.49 -44.28
C LEU A 17 -13.30 -9.30 -43.42
N ALA A 18 -14.13 -8.91 -42.43
CA ALA A 18 -13.73 -7.93 -41.44
C ALA A 18 -12.73 -8.58 -40.47
N ALA A 19 -11.45 -8.35 -40.70
CA ALA A 19 -10.41 -8.67 -39.72
C ALA A 19 -10.62 -7.74 -38.50
N THR A 20 -11.20 -8.29 -37.43
CA THR A 20 -11.23 -7.63 -36.14
C THR A 20 -9.80 -7.61 -35.60
N VAL A 21 -9.11 -6.50 -35.82
CA VAL A 21 -7.86 -6.21 -35.09
C VAL A 21 -8.27 -6.04 -33.63
N GLY A 22 -8.13 -7.12 -32.83
CA GLY A 22 -8.30 -7.06 -31.39
C GLY A 22 -7.28 -6.06 -30.85
N SER A 23 -7.74 -4.91 -30.38
CA SER A 23 -6.91 -4.02 -29.59
C SER A 23 -6.32 -4.83 -28.44
N PRO A 24 -5.00 -4.80 -28.19
CA PRO A 24 -4.45 -5.42 -27.00
C PRO A 24 -5.14 -4.80 -25.80
N ALA A 25 -5.82 -5.61 -25.00
CA ALA A 25 -6.37 -5.17 -23.73
C ALA A 25 -5.18 -4.66 -22.91
N MET A 26 -5.08 -3.34 -22.76
CA MET A 26 -4.14 -2.74 -21.82
C MET A 26 -4.45 -3.34 -20.46
N ALA A 27 -3.51 -4.13 -19.93
CA ALA A 27 -3.65 -4.63 -18.57
C ALA A 27 -3.83 -3.42 -17.65
N ALA A 28 -4.92 -3.39 -16.90
CA ALA A 28 -5.17 -2.30 -15.96
C ALA A 28 -3.95 -2.14 -15.05
N ASP A 29 -3.49 -0.89 -14.89
CA ASP A 29 -2.39 -0.58 -13.98
C ASP A 29 -2.78 -0.97 -12.56
N ILE A 30 -1.90 -1.72 -11.89
CA ILE A 30 -2.12 -2.12 -10.51
C ILE A 30 -1.83 -0.92 -9.63
N ALA A 31 -2.80 -0.51 -8.82
CA ALA A 31 -2.61 0.51 -7.79
C ALA A 31 -2.70 -0.15 -6.40
N LEU A 32 -1.68 0.06 -5.58
CA LEU A 32 -1.63 -0.39 -4.20
C LEU A 32 -1.60 0.82 -3.26
N LEU A 33 -2.12 0.65 -2.04
CA LEU A 33 -1.99 1.62 -0.96
C LEU A 33 -1.15 1.02 0.18
N ASN A 34 0.02 1.64 0.43
CA ASN A 34 0.88 1.35 1.56
C ASN A 34 0.60 2.35 2.69
N VAL A 35 0.04 1.86 3.78
CA VAL A 35 -0.24 2.62 5.00
C VAL A 35 0.87 2.35 6.01
N SER A 36 1.57 3.37 6.50
CA SER A 36 2.69 3.17 7.40
C SER A 36 2.78 4.22 8.51
N TYR A 37 3.62 3.89 9.51
CA TYR A 37 4.00 4.76 10.59
C TYR A 37 4.93 5.88 10.09
N ASP A 38 4.72 7.11 10.56
CA ASP A 38 5.31 8.32 9.98
C ASP A 38 6.84 8.35 9.88
N PRO A 39 7.62 7.87 10.87
CA PRO A 39 9.09 7.83 10.77
C PRO A 39 9.64 6.95 9.63
N THR A 40 8.81 6.13 9.01
CA THR A 40 9.22 5.23 7.91
C THR A 40 8.88 5.79 6.53
N ARG A 41 8.49 7.06 6.45
CA ARG A 41 8.09 7.74 5.22
C ARG A 41 9.16 7.64 4.12
N GLU A 42 10.37 8.06 4.42
CA GLU A 42 11.48 8.08 3.47
C GLU A 42 11.85 6.66 3.03
N LEU A 43 11.90 5.72 3.97
CA LEU A 43 12.13 4.30 3.67
C LEU A 43 11.14 3.80 2.61
N TYR A 44 9.84 4.08 2.79
CA TYR A 44 8.83 3.58 1.86
C TYR A 44 8.77 4.34 0.54
N VAL A 45 9.18 5.60 0.48
CA VAL A 45 9.37 6.30 -0.80
C VAL A 45 10.38 5.54 -1.67
N GLU A 46 11.53 5.19 -1.11
CA GLU A 46 12.58 4.47 -1.84
C GLU A 46 12.19 3.01 -2.11
N TYR A 47 11.70 2.31 -1.09
CA TYR A 47 11.32 0.89 -1.20
C TYR A 47 10.22 0.66 -2.24
N ASN A 48 9.16 1.47 -2.22
CA ASN A 48 8.04 1.34 -3.15
C ASN A 48 8.48 1.60 -4.60
N ALA A 49 9.40 2.55 -4.82
CA ALA A 49 9.97 2.80 -6.13
C ALA A 49 10.80 1.60 -6.65
N LEU A 50 11.60 0.99 -5.75
CA LEU A 50 12.36 -0.24 -6.07
C LEU A 50 11.43 -1.42 -6.34
N PHE A 51 10.40 -1.58 -5.53
CA PHE A 51 9.38 -2.62 -5.73
C PHE A 51 8.68 -2.46 -7.09
N ALA A 52 8.25 -1.27 -7.45
CA ALA A 52 7.60 -1.01 -8.73
C ALA A 52 8.50 -1.38 -9.92
N LYS A 53 9.79 -1.03 -9.88
CA LYS A 53 10.78 -1.42 -10.89
C LYS A 53 10.96 -2.94 -10.96
N HIS A 54 11.09 -3.59 -9.80
CA HIS A 54 11.23 -5.04 -9.72
C HIS A 54 9.99 -5.76 -10.28
N TRP A 55 8.80 -5.29 -9.91
CA TRP A 55 7.54 -5.85 -10.39
C TRP A 55 7.40 -5.73 -11.91
N GLN A 56 7.69 -4.56 -12.45
CA GLN A 56 7.70 -4.34 -13.90
C GLN A 56 8.68 -5.28 -14.61
N ALA A 57 9.89 -5.45 -14.08
CA ALA A 57 10.91 -6.31 -14.68
C ALA A 57 10.54 -7.81 -14.61
N THR A 58 9.88 -8.24 -13.54
CA THR A 58 9.58 -9.67 -13.30
C THR A 58 8.21 -10.11 -13.81
N LYS A 59 7.23 -9.22 -13.83
CA LYS A 59 5.83 -9.51 -14.19
C LYS A 59 5.38 -8.82 -15.48
N GLY A 60 6.16 -7.91 -16.03
CA GLY A 60 5.82 -7.15 -17.24
C GLY A 60 4.62 -6.20 -17.07
N LYS A 61 4.24 -5.90 -15.82
CA LYS A 61 3.08 -5.05 -15.49
C LYS A 61 3.52 -3.88 -14.63
N ALA A 62 3.00 -2.70 -14.93
CA ALA A 62 3.20 -1.53 -14.08
C ALA A 62 2.43 -1.67 -12.77
N VAL A 63 3.01 -1.17 -11.68
CA VAL A 63 2.34 -1.01 -10.39
C VAL A 63 2.63 0.38 -9.84
N THR A 64 1.60 1.06 -9.36
CA THR A 64 1.71 2.32 -8.63
C THR A 64 1.48 2.02 -7.16
N VAL A 65 2.37 2.46 -6.28
CA VAL A 65 2.20 2.31 -4.83
C VAL A 65 1.95 3.69 -4.22
N ASN A 66 0.69 3.95 -3.91
CA ASN A 66 0.27 5.12 -3.15
C ASN A 66 0.66 4.95 -1.68
N GLN A 67 0.82 6.07 -0.96
CA GLN A 67 1.30 6.05 0.40
C GLN A 67 0.44 6.90 1.32
N SER A 68 0.21 6.41 2.53
CA SER A 68 -0.39 7.16 3.64
C SER A 68 0.49 7.00 4.87
N HIS A 69 0.94 8.10 5.46
CA HIS A 69 1.83 8.11 6.61
C HIS A 69 1.21 8.93 7.74
N GLY A 70 1.44 8.50 8.98
CA GLY A 70 0.94 9.20 10.16
C GLY A 70 1.28 8.48 11.45
N GLY A 71 0.76 8.96 12.57
CA GLY A 71 0.89 8.26 13.84
C GLY A 71 0.30 6.85 13.78
N SER A 72 0.99 5.87 14.37
CA SER A 72 0.68 4.44 14.25
C SER A 72 -0.78 4.10 14.57
N GLY A 73 -1.28 4.47 15.76
CA GLY A 73 -2.68 4.25 16.14
C GLY A 73 -3.69 5.02 15.30
N LYS A 74 -3.31 6.22 14.75
CA LYS A 74 -4.16 6.97 13.82
C LYS A 74 -4.31 6.22 12.50
N GLN A 75 -3.24 5.66 11.97
CA GLN A 75 -3.26 4.87 10.74
C GLN A 75 -4.06 3.57 10.92
N ALA A 76 -3.86 2.87 12.06
CA ALA A 76 -4.69 1.71 12.40
C ALA A 76 -6.18 2.05 12.39
N ARG A 77 -6.56 3.15 13.03
CA ARG A 77 -7.95 3.62 13.06
C ARG A 77 -8.49 3.95 11.67
N SER A 78 -7.73 4.64 10.86
CA SER A 78 -8.15 4.98 9.49
C SER A 78 -8.48 3.72 8.66
N VAL A 79 -7.67 2.66 8.81
CA VAL A 79 -7.91 1.38 8.13
C VAL A 79 -9.14 0.67 8.70
N ILE A 80 -9.32 0.68 10.03
CA ILE A 80 -10.52 0.13 10.68
C ILE A 80 -11.79 0.85 10.21
N ASP A 81 -11.70 2.18 10.03
CA ASP A 81 -12.81 3.04 9.61
C ASP A 81 -13.06 3.00 8.09
N GLY A 82 -12.33 2.17 7.34
CA GLY A 82 -12.61 1.89 5.93
C GLY A 82 -11.58 2.39 4.92
N LEU A 83 -10.40 2.85 5.35
CA LEU A 83 -9.31 3.11 4.39
C LEU A 83 -8.83 1.78 3.80
N GLU A 84 -9.04 1.59 2.51
CA GLU A 84 -8.68 0.38 1.78
C GLU A 84 -7.16 0.30 1.57
N ALA A 85 -6.45 -0.31 2.52
CA ALA A 85 -5.01 -0.51 2.49
C ALA A 85 -4.65 -1.92 2.02
N ASP A 86 -3.70 -2.02 1.10
CA ASP A 86 -3.15 -3.30 0.64
C ASP A 86 -1.99 -3.77 1.53
N VAL A 87 -1.23 -2.82 2.06
CA VAL A 87 -0.11 -3.07 2.97
C VAL A 87 -0.20 -2.13 4.16
N VAL A 88 -0.05 -2.67 5.35
CA VAL A 88 -0.05 -1.89 6.60
C VAL A 88 1.20 -2.23 7.40
N THR A 89 1.99 -1.21 7.76
CA THR A 89 3.20 -1.35 8.56
C THR A 89 3.19 -0.31 9.69
N LEU A 90 2.92 -0.77 10.91
CA LEU A 90 2.71 0.08 12.09
C LEU A 90 3.84 -0.10 13.11
N ALA A 91 3.94 0.83 14.05
CA ALA A 91 5.01 0.83 15.04
C ALA A 91 4.89 -0.30 16.06
N LEU A 92 3.67 -0.66 16.45
CA LEU A 92 3.38 -1.59 17.51
C LEU A 92 2.55 -2.76 17.01
N ALA A 93 2.86 -3.98 17.50
CA ALA A 93 2.02 -5.15 17.27
C ALA A 93 0.57 -4.91 17.71
N TYR A 94 0.37 -4.22 18.84
CA TYR A 94 -0.94 -3.82 19.34
C TYR A 94 -1.79 -3.10 18.29
N ASP A 95 -1.22 -2.14 17.54
CA ASP A 95 -1.95 -1.40 16.52
C ASP A 95 -2.38 -2.31 15.35
N VAL A 96 -1.58 -3.34 15.05
CA VAL A 96 -1.92 -4.36 14.04
C VAL A 96 -2.95 -5.34 14.58
N ASP A 97 -2.89 -5.71 15.87
CA ASP A 97 -3.88 -6.57 16.55
C ASP A 97 -5.28 -5.94 16.51
N GLU A 98 -5.38 -4.60 16.58
CA GLU A 98 -6.65 -3.87 16.45
C GLU A 98 -7.32 -4.11 15.08
N LEU A 99 -6.55 -4.26 14.00
CA LEU A 99 -7.09 -4.60 12.66
C LEU A 99 -7.71 -5.99 12.65
N ALA A 100 -7.10 -6.95 13.35
CA ALA A 100 -7.63 -8.29 13.48
C ALA A 100 -8.87 -8.33 14.40
N ALA A 101 -8.79 -7.68 15.55
CA ALA A 101 -9.82 -7.75 16.58
C ALA A 101 -11.10 -6.98 16.22
N LYS A 102 -10.94 -5.73 15.74
CA LYS A 102 -12.08 -4.82 15.53
C LYS A 102 -12.65 -4.90 14.11
N ALA A 103 -11.80 -4.99 13.09
CA ALA A 103 -12.24 -4.96 11.70
C ALA A 103 -12.19 -6.33 11.01
N LYS A 104 -11.54 -7.33 11.62
CA LYS A 104 -11.37 -8.69 11.05
C LYS A 104 -10.73 -8.70 9.67
N LEU A 105 -9.89 -7.72 9.38
CA LEU A 105 -9.23 -7.56 8.09
C LEU A 105 -8.08 -8.54 7.89
N ILE A 106 -7.48 -9.01 8.99
CA ILE A 106 -6.39 -9.98 8.98
C ILE A 106 -6.66 -11.05 10.05
N PRO A 107 -6.07 -12.26 9.94
CA PRO A 107 -6.21 -13.29 10.98
C PRO A 107 -5.50 -12.88 12.27
N ALA A 108 -6.01 -13.36 13.41
CA ALA A 108 -5.45 -13.05 14.73
C ALA A 108 -3.99 -13.55 14.91
N ASP A 109 -3.59 -14.55 14.16
CA ASP A 109 -2.24 -15.08 14.18
C ASP A 109 -1.33 -14.50 13.07
N TRP A 110 -1.62 -13.30 12.60
CA TRP A 110 -0.91 -12.58 11.53
C TRP A 110 0.63 -12.56 11.71
N GLN A 111 1.12 -12.51 12.95
CA GLN A 111 2.54 -12.51 13.29
C GLN A 111 3.27 -13.77 12.80
N LYS A 112 2.55 -14.91 12.66
CA LYS A 112 3.14 -16.18 12.20
C LYS A 112 3.30 -16.25 10.68
N ARG A 113 2.71 -15.32 9.93
CA ARG A 113 2.67 -15.38 8.46
C ARG A 113 4.02 -15.14 7.80
N LEU A 114 4.85 -14.28 8.38
CA LEU A 114 6.17 -13.91 7.86
C LEU A 114 7.24 -14.13 8.95
N LYS A 115 8.49 -14.17 8.52
CA LYS A 115 9.64 -14.27 9.44
C LYS A 115 9.66 -13.10 10.43
N HIS A 116 10.34 -13.30 11.54
CA HIS A 116 10.54 -12.29 12.58
C HIS A 116 9.23 -11.68 13.10
N ASN A 117 8.22 -12.53 13.32
CA ASN A 117 6.87 -12.11 13.76
C ASN A 117 6.23 -11.08 12.81
N SER A 118 6.46 -11.23 11.51
CA SER A 118 5.99 -10.30 10.48
C SER A 118 6.54 -8.87 10.63
N ALA A 119 7.69 -8.71 11.31
CA ALA A 119 8.37 -7.42 11.45
C ALA A 119 9.46 -7.28 10.37
N PRO A 120 9.30 -6.38 9.38
CA PRO A 120 10.28 -6.20 8.31
C PRO A 120 11.55 -5.49 8.78
N TYR A 121 11.50 -4.76 9.88
CA TYR A 121 12.61 -4.04 10.52
C TYR A 121 12.30 -3.87 12.01
N THR A 122 13.32 -3.43 12.76
CA THR A 122 13.20 -3.09 14.16
C THR A 122 13.69 -1.68 14.41
N SER A 123 13.22 -1.07 15.49
CA SER A 123 13.65 0.24 15.95
C SER A 123 13.81 0.22 17.47
N THR A 124 14.39 1.28 18.02
CA THR A 124 14.50 1.46 19.47
C THR A 124 14.13 2.88 19.86
N ILE A 125 13.74 3.05 21.12
CA ILE A 125 13.51 4.35 21.72
C ILE A 125 14.83 4.83 22.31
N VAL A 126 15.14 6.10 22.10
CA VAL A 126 16.34 6.75 22.66
C VAL A 126 15.93 8.01 23.43
N PHE A 127 16.74 8.38 24.43
CA PHE A 127 16.53 9.63 25.14
C PHE A 127 17.22 10.78 24.41
N LEU A 128 16.41 11.73 23.92
CA LEU A 128 16.96 12.99 23.42
C LEU A 128 17.11 13.96 24.60
N VAL A 129 18.35 14.25 24.95
CA VAL A 129 18.68 15.13 26.08
C VAL A 129 19.44 16.37 25.62
N ARG A 130 19.48 17.41 26.45
CA ARG A 130 20.27 18.61 26.17
C ARG A 130 21.76 18.26 26.07
N LYS A 131 22.50 19.02 25.26
CA LYS A 131 23.94 18.83 25.08
C LYS A 131 24.66 18.72 26.43
N GLY A 132 25.48 17.69 26.57
CA GLY A 132 26.22 17.40 27.81
C GLY A 132 25.37 16.69 28.87
N ASN A 133 24.11 16.37 28.60
CA ASN A 133 23.23 15.67 29.54
C ASN A 133 23.26 16.22 30.97
N PRO A 134 22.95 17.51 31.21
CA PRO A 134 23.15 18.19 32.48
C PRO A 134 22.34 17.59 33.64
N LYS A 135 21.33 16.81 33.35
CA LYS A 135 20.47 16.11 34.34
C LYS A 135 20.89 14.66 34.56
N GLY A 136 21.90 14.18 33.85
CA GLY A 136 22.46 12.84 34.02
C GLY A 136 21.47 11.71 33.70
N ILE A 137 20.57 11.90 32.72
CA ILE A 137 19.58 10.89 32.31
C ILE A 137 20.33 9.74 31.61
N LYS A 138 20.20 8.53 32.12
CA LYS A 138 20.86 7.32 31.60
C LYS A 138 19.88 6.17 31.37
N ASP A 139 18.83 6.12 32.18
CA ASP A 139 17.85 5.03 32.15
C ASP A 139 16.43 5.55 32.39
N TRP A 140 15.45 4.70 32.18
CA TRP A 140 14.01 4.99 32.33
C TRP A 140 13.66 5.50 33.74
N ASP A 141 14.25 4.94 34.79
CA ASP A 141 14.04 5.36 36.16
C ASP A 141 14.45 6.80 36.44
N ASP A 142 15.42 7.33 35.66
CA ASP A 142 15.82 8.71 35.78
C ASP A 142 14.72 9.69 35.38
N LEU A 143 13.80 9.26 34.50
CA LEU A 143 12.69 10.10 34.05
C LEU A 143 11.66 10.37 35.16
N ALA A 144 11.59 9.50 36.17
CA ALA A 144 10.69 9.64 37.32
C ALA A 144 11.24 10.54 38.43
N LYS A 145 12.52 11.00 38.32
CA LYS A 145 13.15 11.84 39.35
C LYS A 145 12.51 13.24 39.40
N PRO A 146 12.45 13.83 40.61
CA PRO A 146 11.97 15.21 40.76
C PRO A 146 12.72 16.22 39.85
N GLY A 147 11.98 17.12 39.25
CA GLY A 147 12.54 18.17 38.39
C GLY A 147 12.92 17.70 36.97
N ILE A 148 12.56 16.49 36.58
CA ILE A 148 12.66 16.02 35.20
C ILE A 148 11.31 16.26 34.50
N GLY A 149 11.36 16.98 33.39
CA GLY A 149 10.22 17.12 32.46
C GLY A 149 10.46 16.24 31.24
N VAL A 150 9.46 15.44 30.87
CA VAL A 150 9.50 14.53 29.72
C VAL A 150 8.51 15.03 28.67
N ILE A 151 8.92 15.02 27.41
CA ILE A 151 8.07 15.26 26.23
C ILE A 151 8.02 13.95 25.45
N THR A 152 6.84 13.48 25.13
CA THR A 152 6.58 12.25 24.36
C THR A 152 5.86 12.56 23.06
#